data_fe48d43bf0fcff89e21797d109bfa907
#
_entry.id   fe48d43bf0fcff89e21797d109bfa907
#
_cell.length_a   1.000
_cell.length_b   1.000
_cell.length_c   1.000
_cell.angle_alpha   90.00
_cell.angle_beta   90.00
_cell.angle_gamma   90.00
#
_symmetry.space_group_name_H-M   'P 1'
#
loop_
_entity.id
_entity.type
_entity.pdbx_description
1 polymer ?
#
loop_
_entity_poly.entity_id
_entity_poly.type
_entity_poly.pdbx_seq_one_letter_code
_entity_poly.pdbx_strand_id
1 'polypeptide(L)'
;MNRRLTALIGIAALVALAGCAGLAGTATPTGGDDAQLERSIEVTAGGEATSAPDRATLRVAVTATGDDAGAVRDELATGESDLHAALTDWGLDEDAIRTERYDVRESYETRDDPNRTRYEGIHQYAIELDDVDAVGEVIDVAVDAGADQVQRIQFGLSEERERELREEAITAAMANADDDAAVLANASDLEVVGVYEASTAQSGTSPFVTERYMAADGGDAAASTSVQTGDVTVRVTVNVVYEAVSA
;
A
#
# COMPACT_ATOMS: atom_id res chain seq x y z
N MET A 1 52.84 16.76 -17.23
CA MET A 1 54.05 16.04 -17.68
C MET A 1 53.56 14.82 -18.45
N ASN A 2 53.86 14.83 -19.68
CA ASN A 2 54.04 13.72 -20.63
C ASN A 2 52.80 12.92 -21.04
N ARG A 3 52.31 13.17 -22.20
CA ARG A 3 52.76 12.85 -23.57
C ARG A 3 52.60 11.36 -23.87
N ARG A 4 51.83 11.05 -24.81
CA ARG A 4 51.92 10.92 -26.29
C ARG A 4 51.39 9.53 -26.63
N LEU A 5 50.93 9.12 -27.73
CA LEU A 5 50.76 9.55 -29.11
C LEU A 5 50.11 8.36 -29.86
N THR A 6 49.17 8.64 -30.76
CA THR A 6 49.07 8.15 -32.16
C THR A 6 49.27 6.65 -32.44
N ALA A 7 48.60 5.99 -33.34
CA ALA A 7 48.34 6.18 -34.75
C ALA A 7 47.37 5.09 -35.24
N LEU A 8 46.36 5.32 -36.08
CA LEU A 8 46.30 5.42 -37.54
C LEU A 8 46.59 4.10 -38.29
N ILE A 9 45.77 3.97 -39.38
CA ILE A 9 45.87 3.11 -40.55
C ILE A 9 44.94 1.90 -40.48
N GLY A 10 43.83 1.75 -41.16
CA GLY A 10 43.53 2.06 -42.56
C GLY A 10 43.89 0.86 -43.43
N ILE A 11 42.92 0.24 -44.07
CA ILE A 11 42.96 -0.21 -45.45
C ILE A 11 41.70 -1.01 -45.79
N ALA A 12 41.06 -0.59 -46.83
CA ALA A 12 39.97 -1.22 -47.59
C ALA A 12 40.50 -2.35 -48.49
N ALA A 13 39.69 -3.36 -48.74
CA ALA A 13 39.66 -4.14 -50.00
C ALA A 13 38.41 -5.04 -49.92
N LEU A 14 37.36 -4.84 -50.61
CA LEU A 14 36.99 -5.11 -51.99
C LEU A 14 37.14 -6.57 -52.44
N VAL A 15 35.93 -7.12 -52.80
CA VAL A 15 35.66 -8.10 -53.85
C VAL A 15 35.69 -9.59 -53.51
N ALA A 16 34.56 -10.24 -53.58
CA ALA A 16 34.26 -11.15 -54.70
C ALA A 16 32.80 -11.63 -54.68
N LEU A 17 32.09 -11.32 -55.75
CA LEU A 17 30.90 -12.07 -56.18
C LEU A 17 31.32 -13.49 -56.51
N ALA A 18 30.68 -14.47 -55.90
CA ALA A 18 30.55 -15.77 -56.48
C ALA A 18 29.15 -16.31 -56.15
N GLY A 19 28.33 -16.34 -57.18
CA GLY A 19 27.01 -16.91 -57.13
C GLY A 19 27.08 -18.43 -56.90
N CYS A 20 26.13 -18.94 -56.16
CA CYS A 20 25.60 -20.29 -56.29
C CYS A 20 24.08 -20.23 -56.20
N ALA A 21 23.50 -20.41 -57.37
CA ALA A 21 22.11 -20.81 -57.52
C ALA A 21 21.92 -22.20 -56.86
N GLY A 22 20.91 -22.38 -56.08
CA GLY A 22 20.46 -23.69 -55.74
C GLY A 22 19.70 -23.80 -54.45
N LEU A 23 18.46 -24.19 -54.62
CA LEU A 23 17.45 -24.66 -53.69
C LEU A 23 16.54 -23.56 -53.11
N ALA A 24 15.47 -23.34 -53.86
CA ALA A 24 14.21 -22.83 -53.34
C ALA A 24 13.68 -23.81 -52.27
N GLY A 25 14.13 -23.60 -51.05
CA GLY A 25 13.40 -24.06 -49.86
C GLY A 25 12.37 -23.01 -49.53
N THR A 26 11.12 -23.29 -49.85
CA THR A 26 9.98 -22.55 -49.32
C THR A 26 9.98 -22.75 -47.83
N ALA A 27 10.76 -21.93 -47.11
CA ALA A 27 10.48 -21.69 -45.72
C ALA A 27 9.15 -20.94 -45.68
N THR A 28 8.09 -21.69 -45.46
CA THR A 28 6.83 -21.16 -44.97
C THR A 28 7.18 -20.43 -43.65
N PRO A 29 7.04 -19.10 -43.58
CA PRO A 29 7.01 -18.49 -42.24
C PRO A 29 5.82 -19.12 -41.55
N THR A 30 6.07 -19.92 -40.52
CA THR A 30 5.09 -20.22 -39.50
C THR A 30 4.93 -18.88 -38.77
N GLY A 31 4.21 -17.94 -39.38
CA GLY A 31 3.69 -16.80 -38.71
C GLY A 31 2.72 -17.36 -37.69
N GLY A 32 3.04 -17.22 -36.41
CA GLY A 32 1.99 -17.17 -35.43
C GLY A 32 0.97 -16.16 -35.97
N ASP A 33 -0.29 -16.52 -35.97
CA ASP A 33 -1.39 -15.60 -36.16
C ASP A 33 -1.34 -14.58 -35.00
N ASP A 34 -0.48 -13.59 -35.10
CA ASP A 34 -0.75 -12.29 -34.50
C ASP A 34 -1.92 -11.74 -35.31
N ALA A 35 -3.12 -12.05 -34.89
CA ALA A 35 -4.32 -11.45 -35.43
C ALA A 35 -4.20 -9.95 -35.22
N GLN A 36 -3.65 -9.25 -36.19
CA GLN A 36 -3.61 -7.79 -36.16
C GLN A 36 -5.05 -7.32 -36.29
N LEU A 37 -5.49 -6.62 -35.25
CA LEU A 37 -6.78 -5.95 -35.25
C LEU A 37 -6.79 -4.94 -36.44
N GLU A 38 -7.79 -5.04 -37.32
CA GLU A 38 -7.94 -4.07 -38.41
C GLU A 38 -8.26 -2.68 -37.86
N ARG A 39 -9.04 -2.63 -36.75
CA ARG A 39 -9.38 -1.44 -35.98
C ARG A 39 -9.51 -1.77 -34.52
N SER A 40 -9.04 -0.88 -33.69
CA SER A 40 -9.16 -1.01 -32.24
C SER A 40 -9.51 0.32 -31.59
N ILE A 41 -10.21 0.23 -30.47
CA ILE A 41 -10.45 1.36 -29.57
C ILE A 41 -9.76 1.01 -28.26
N GLU A 42 -8.87 1.87 -27.80
CA GLU A 42 -8.19 1.74 -26.51
C GLU A 42 -8.78 2.73 -25.53
N VAL A 43 -9.15 2.23 -24.35
CA VAL A 43 -9.76 3.00 -23.28
C VAL A 43 -9.02 2.76 -21.99
N THR A 44 -8.82 3.82 -21.22
CA THR A 44 -8.36 3.75 -19.83
C THR A 44 -9.47 4.29 -18.94
N ALA A 45 -10.03 3.44 -18.11
CA ALA A 45 -11.13 3.82 -17.22
C ALA A 45 -10.82 3.49 -15.76
N GLY A 46 -11.39 4.29 -14.86
CA GLY A 46 -11.30 4.06 -13.41
C GLY A 46 -12.61 3.53 -12.85
N GLY A 47 -12.50 2.74 -11.77
CA GLY A 47 -13.61 2.35 -10.93
C GLY A 47 -13.25 2.43 -9.47
N GLU A 48 -14.25 2.62 -8.63
CA GLU A 48 -14.07 2.69 -7.18
C GLU A 48 -15.19 1.93 -6.45
N ALA A 49 -14.83 1.37 -5.29
CA ALA A 49 -15.78 0.79 -4.36
C ALA A 49 -15.44 1.28 -2.94
N THR A 50 -16.44 1.44 -2.09
CA THR A 50 -16.30 2.04 -0.77
C THR A 50 -17.00 1.19 0.27
N SER A 51 -16.38 1.04 1.44
CA SER A 51 -16.96 0.32 2.58
C SER A 51 -16.51 0.96 3.89
N ALA A 52 -17.30 0.76 4.94
CA ALA A 52 -16.81 0.99 6.29
C ALA A 52 -15.58 0.09 6.56
N PRO A 53 -14.61 0.55 7.37
CA PRO A 53 -13.46 -0.28 7.78
C PRO A 53 -13.95 -1.44 8.66
N ASP A 54 -13.28 -2.57 8.53
CA ASP A 54 -13.49 -3.78 9.33
C ASP A 54 -12.23 -4.17 10.11
N ARG A 55 -11.21 -3.31 10.10
CA ARG A 55 -9.96 -3.50 10.85
C ARG A 55 -9.41 -2.18 11.34
N ALA A 56 -8.79 -2.20 12.52
CA ALA A 56 -8.04 -1.08 13.05
C ALA A 56 -6.63 -1.52 13.49
N THR A 57 -5.67 -0.62 13.36
CA THR A 57 -4.33 -0.76 13.95
C THR A 57 -4.12 0.40 14.89
N LEU A 58 -3.97 0.09 16.18
CA LEU A 58 -3.68 1.03 17.24
C LEU A 58 -2.19 0.97 17.57
N ARG A 59 -1.51 2.13 17.60
CA ARG A 59 -0.13 2.23 18.04
C ARG A 59 -0.05 2.86 19.41
N VAL A 60 0.49 2.09 20.36
CA VAL A 60 0.74 2.54 21.73
C VAL A 60 2.22 2.37 22.08
N ALA A 61 2.69 3.09 23.09
CA ALA A 61 4.05 2.94 23.55
C ALA A 61 4.13 3.03 25.09
N VAL A 62 4.99 2.20 25.65
CA VAL A 62 5.51 2.31 27.01
C VAL A 62 6.83 3.08 26.92
N THR A 63 7.03 4.04 27.80
CA THR A 63 8.25 4.84 27.87
C THR A 63 8.86 4.76 29.27
N ALA A 64 10.18 4.88 29.36
CA ALA A 64 10.88 4.91 30.62
C ALA A 64 12.05 5.90 30.55
N THR A 65 12.37 6.55 31.67
CA THR A 65 13.52 7.45 31.76
C THR A 65 14.28 7.22 33.06
N GLY A 66 15.61 7.23 33.00
CA GLY A 66 16.43 6.98 34.19
C GLY A 66 17.89 7.36 34.02
N ASP A 67 18.66 7.25 35.07
CA ASP A 67 20.09 7.55 35.08
C ASP A 67 20.95 6.32 34.70
N ASP A 68 20.33 5.15 34.54
CA ASP A 68 20.95 3.87 34.16
C ASP A 68 20.14 3.17 33.07
N ALA A 69 20.82 2.76 32.00
CA ALA A 69 20.18 2.10 30.85
C ALA A 69 19.56 0.72 31.24
N GLY A 70 20.15 0.02 32.22
CA GLY A 70 19.63 -1.25 32.70
C GLY A 70 18.30 -1.05 33.43
N ALA A 71 18.21 -0.02 34.28
CA ALA A 71 16.97 0.32 34.99
C ALA A 71 15.86 0.70 34.01
N VAL A 72 16.18 1.51 32.99
CA VAL A 72 15.22 1.87 31.94
C VAL A 72 14.70 0.64 31.18
N ARG A 73 15.59 -0.29 30.84
CA ARG A 73 15.20 -1.56 30.20
C ARG A 73 14.28 -2.39 31.09
N ASP A 74 14.59 -2.49 32.38
CA ASP A 74 13.81 -3.30 33.32
C ASP A 74 12.40 -2.68 33.55
N GLU A 75 12.30 -1.36 33.55
CA GLU A 75 11.02 -0.63 33.60
C GLU A 75 10.18 -0.86 32.34
N LEU A 76 10.80 -0.76 31.12
CA LEU A 76 10.12 -1.09 29.88
C LEU A 76 9.61 -2.54 29.85
N ALA A 77 10.39 -3.50 30.36
CA ALA A 77 9.99 -4.90 30.43
C ALA A 77 8.81 -5.13 31.40
N THR A 78 8.73 -4.37 32.47
CA THR A 78 7.59 -4.41 33.41
C THR A 78 6.35 -3.86 32.71
N GLY A 79 6.43 -2.68 32.12
CA GLY A 79 5.30 -2.08 31.40
C GLY A 79 4.83 -2.90 30.20
N GLU A 80 5.75 -3.58 29.48
CA GLU A 80 5.40 -4.57 28.46
C GLU A 80 4.53 -5.69 29.02
N SER A 81 5.00 -6.30 30.13
CA SER A 81 4.29 -7.41 30.77
C SER A 81 2.88 -7.01 31.22
N ASP A 82 2.75 -5.83 31.82
CA ASP A 82 1.48 -5.32 32.32
C ASP A 82 0.52 -5.00 31.17
N LEU A 83 1.02 -4.34 30.12
CA LEU A 83 0.25 -4.04 28.91
C LEU A 83 -0.22 -5.32 28.21
N HIS A 84 0.68 -6.27 28.00
CA HIS A 84 0.37 -7.54 27.33
C HIS A 84 -0.66 -8.36 28.11
N ALA A 85 -0.51 -8.44 29.43
CA ALA A 85 -1.45 -9.13 30.31
C ALA A 85 -2.85 -8.49 30.24
N ALA A 86 -2.94 -7.16 30.35
CA ALA A 86 -4.22 -6.45 30.32
C ALA A 86 -4.96 -6.60 28.98
N LEU A 87 -4.22 -6.50 27.87
CA LEU A 87 -4.81 -6.67 26.54
C LEU A 87 -5.28 -8.11 26.29
N THR A 88 -4.50 -9.10 26.74
CA THR A 88 -4.89 -10.52 26.64
C THR A 88 -6.06 -10.86 27.54
N ASP A 89 -6.09 -10.33 28.78
CA ASP A 89 -7.21 -10.47 29.71
C ASP A 89 -8.50 -9.80 29.18
N TRP A 90 -8.36 -8.74 28.42
CA TRP A 90 -9.48 -8.10 27.72
C TRP A 90 -10.03 -8.98 26.58
N GLY A 91 -9.21 -9.84 25.99
CA GLY A 91 -9.61 -10.82 24.98
C GLY A 91 -8.90 -10.72 23.64
N LEU A 92 -7.78 -9.97 23.56
CA LEU A 92 -6.94 -9.96 22.38
C LEU A 92 -6.06 -11.22 22.32
N ASP A 93 -5.91 -11.72 21.09
CA ASP A 93 -4.94 -12.78 20.83
C ASP A 93 -3.50 -12.24 20.93
N GLU A 94 -2.56 -13.08 21.41
CA GLU A 94 -1.16 -12.67 21.56
C GLU A 94 -0.52 -12.21 20.26
N ASP A 95 -0.89 -12.79 19.12
CA ASP A 95 -0.37 -12.46 17.79
C ASP A 95 -0.96 -11.16 17.20
N ALA A 96 -2.03 -10.64 17.79
CA ALA A 96 -2.55 -9.31 17.48
C ALA A 96 -1.70 -8.18 18.07
N ILE A 97 -0.80 -8.48 19.03
CA ILE A 97 0.07 -7.50 19.70
C ILE A 97 1.49 -7.68 19.20
N ARG A 98 2.00 -6.73 18.44
CA ARG A 98 3.35 -6.84 17.84
C ARG A 98 4.24 -5.68 18.24
N THR A 99 5.49 -5.98 18.63
CA THR A 99 6.51 -4.95 18.78
C THR A 99 6.82 -4.32 17.44
N GLU A 100 6.65 -3.01 17.33
CA GLU A 100 6.98 -2.21 16.15
C GLU A 100 8.34 -1.52 16.31
N ARG A 101 8.66 -1.08 17.53
CA ARG A 101 9.92 -0.42 17.84
C ARG A 101 10.33 -0.65 19.30
N TYR A 102 11.63 -0.91 19.50
CA TYR A 102 12.28 -0.89 20.80
C TYR A 102 13.57 -0.08 20.70
N ASP A 103 13.73 0.89 21.59
CA ASP A 103 14.90 1.78 21.59
C ASP A 103 15.22 2.20 23.03
N VAL A 104 16.50 2.14 23.42
CA VAL A 104 17.03 2.69 24.68
C VAL A 104 18.27 3.48 24.31
N ARG A 105 18.29 4.76 24.60
CA ARG A 105 19.37 5.68 24.23
C ARG A 105 19.62 6.73 25.29
N GLU A 106 20.76 7.39 25.21
CA GLU A 106 21.00 8.60 26.00
C GLU A 106 20.02 9.71 25.58
N SER A 107 19.40 10.35 26.57
CA SER A 107 18.48 11.46 26.33
C SER A 107 19.23 12.68 25.79
N TYR A 108 18.61 13.35 24.81
CA TYR A 108 19.15 14.57 24.22
C TYR A 108 19.21 15.74 25.21
N GLU A 109 18.38 15.73 26.25
CA GLU A 109 18.38 16.77 27.30
C GLU A 109 19.68 16.81 28.11
N THR A 110 20.45 15.72 28.09
CA THR A 110 21.73 15.60 28.82
C THR A 110 22.88 16.30 28.08
N ARG A 111 22.71 16.75 26.84
CA ARG A 111 23.77 17.41 26.07
C ARG A 111 24.21 18.75 26.66
N ASP A 112 23.35 19.38 27.45
CA ASP A 112 23.62 20.67 28.07
C ASP A 112 24.24 20.52 29.49
N ASP A 113 24.27 19.32 30.08
CA ASP A 113 24.91 19.01 31.37
C ASP A 113 25.77 17.75 31.28
N PRO A 114 27.09 17.90 30.95
CA PRO A 114 28.01 16.77 30.79
C PRO A 114 28.21 15.88 32.04
N ASN A 115 27.72 16.33 33.20
CA ASN A 115 27.85 15.58 34.46
C ASN A 115 26.64 14.71 34.81
N ARG A 116 25.58 14.74 33.97
CA ARG A 116 24.38 13.91 34.16
C ARG A 116 24.10 13.15 32.89
N THR A 117 24.23 11.84 32.95
CA THR A 117 23.75 10.95 31.88
C THR A 117 22.34 10.54 32.24
N ARG A 118 21.38 10.77 31.34
CA ARG A 118 20.03 10.24 31.40
C ARG A 118 19.77 9.35 30.21
N TYR A 119 19.07 8.30 30.44
CA TYR A 119 18.59 7.40 29.39
C TYR A 119 17.09 7.54 29.24
N GLU A 120 16.64 7.45 28.02
CA GLU A 120 15.23 7.33 27.65
C GLU A 120 15.03 6.04 26.86
N GLY A 121 13.94 5.36 27.13
CA GLY A 121 13.54 4.14 26.47
C GLY A 121 12.13 4.26 25.92
N ILE A 122 11.86 3.60 24.81
CA ILE A 122 10.54 3.45 24.23
C ILE A 122 10.36 2.02 23.74
N HIS A 123 9.23 1.41 24.09
CA HIS A 123 8.77 0.15 23.54
C HIS A 123 7.39 0.39 22.92
N GLN A 124 7.33 0.37 21.59
CA GLN A 124 6.14 0.66 20.82
C GLN A 124 5.54 -0.60 20.25
N TYR A 125 4.22 -0.68 20.34
CA TYR A 125 3.42 -1.80 19.88
C TYR A 125 2.42 -1.36 18.83
N ALA A 126 2.20 -2.23 17.84
CA ALA A 126 1.05 -2.21 16.97
C ALA A 126 0.07 -3.27 17.45
N ILE A 127 -1.15 -2.87 17.74
CA ILE A 127 -2.27 -3.71 18.17
C ILE A 127 -3.26 -3.77 17.02
N GLU A 128 -3.52 -4.96 16.50
CA GLU A 128 -4.51 -5.17 15.44
C GLU A 128 -5.85 -5.57 16.05
N LEU A 129 -6.92 -4.96 15.56
CA LEU A 129 -8.29 -5.15 16.01
C LEU A 129 -9.18 -5.43 14.80
N ASP A 130 -9.93 -6.53 14.86
CA ASP A 130 -10.95 -6.87 13.86
C ASP A 130 -12.31 -6.20 14.19
N ASP A 131 -12.49 -5.74 15.43
CA ASP A 131 -13.64 -4.91 15.83
C ASP A 131 -13.21 -3.45 15.96
N VAL A 132 -13.59 -2.65 14.99
CA VAL A 132 -13.25 -1.21 14.94
C VAL A 132 -13.99 -0.40 16.00
N ASP A 133 -15.14 -0.87 16.48
CA ASP A 133 -15.92 -0.18 17.50
C ASP A 133 -15.30 -0.34 18.90
N ALA A 134 -14.50 -1.39 19.09
CA ALA A 134 -13.78 -1.67 20.34
C ALA A 134 -12.51 -0.82 20.54
N VAL A 135 -12.07 -0.05 19.54
CA VAL A 135 -10.81 0.72 19.59
C VAL A 135 -10.75 1.64 20.80
N GLY A 136 -11.87 2.31 21.16
CA GLY A 136 -11.91 3.21 22.31
C GLY A 136 -11.68 2.48 23.63
N GLU A 137 -12.31 1.34 23.81
CA GLU A 137 -12.16 0.50 25.01
C GLU A 137 -10.73 -0.06 25.13
N VAL A 138 -10.15 -0.51 24.02
CA VAL A 138 -8.76 -1.01 24.00
C VAL A 138 -7.75 0.09 24.32
N ILE A 139 -8.01 1.34 23.89
CA ILE A 139 -7.19 2.49 24.31
C ILE A 139 -7.24 2.67 25.82
N ASP A 140 -8.44 2.66 26.40
CA ASP A 140 -8.62 2.85 27.83
C ASP A 140 -7.90 1.73 28.62
N VAL A 141 -8.05 0.47 28.19
CA VAL A 141 -7.32 -0.68 28.78
C VAL A 141 -5.80 -0.52 28.68
N ALA A 142 -5.31 -0.11 27.52
CA ALA A 142 -3.85 0.07 27.31
C ALA A 142 -3.29 1.20 28.18
N VAL A 143 -4.00 2.30 28.33
CA VAL A 143 -3.58 3.44 29.16
C VAL A 143 -3.61 3.06 30.64
N ASP A 144 -4.65 2.37 31.09
CA ASP A 144 -4.76 1.89 32.48
C ASP A 144 -3.65 0.87 32.82
N ALA A 145 -3.17 0.12 31.83
CA ALA A 145 -2.07 -0.83 31.95
C ALA A 145 -0.67 -0.17 31.81
N GLY A 146 -0.58 1.14 31.70
CA GLY A 146 0.68 1.88 31.69
C GLY A 146 1.22 2.23 30.29
N ALA A 147 0.40 2.21 29.25
CA ALA A 147 0.79 2.83 27.99
C ALA A 147 0.83 4.36 28.15
N ASP A 148 2.02 4.93 28.04
CA ASP A 148 2.23 6.39 28.19
C ASP A 148 1.81 7.18 26.96
N GLN A 149 1.78 6.54 25.81
CA GLN A 149 1.50 7.20 24.53
C GLN A 149 0.53 6.38 23.69
N VAL A 150 -0.52 7.04 23.26
CA VAL A 150 -1.37 6.60 22.15
C VAL A 150 -0.97 7.45 20.93
N GLN A 151 -0.32 6.83 19.96
CA GLN A 151 0.34 7.58 18.89
C GLN A 151 -0.52 7.72 17.64
N ARG A 152 -1.11 6.63 17.18
CA ARG A 152 -1.89 6.61 15.94
C ARG A 152 -2.94 5.51 15.98
N ILE A 153 -4.10 5.83 15.43
CA ILE A 153 -5.12 4.86 15.08
C ILE A 153 -5.22 4.87 13.56
N GLN A 154 -5.16 3.71 12.94
CA GLN A 154 -5.33 3.56 11.50
C GLN A 154 -6.43 2.56 11.23
N PHE A 155 -7.49 3.04 10.60
CA PHE A 155 -8.58 2.18 10.14
C PHE A 155 -8.29 1.69 8.73
N GLY A 156 -8.68 0.46 8.45
CA GLY A 156 -8.44 -0.20 7.19
C GLY A 156 -9.43 -1.30 6.90
N LEU A 157 -9.08 -2.14 5.96
CA LEU A 157 -9.84 -3.30 5.55
C LEU A 157 -9.05 -4.57 5.85
N SER A 158 -9.76 -5.64 6.19
CA SER A 158 -9.19 -6.98 6.15
C SER A 158 -8.80 -7.35 4.71
N GLU A 159 -7.86 -8.29 4.55
CA GLU A 159 -7.45 -8.76 3.22
C GLU A 159 -8.61 -9.33 2.40
N GLU A 160 -9.60 -9.94 3.06
CA GLU A 160 -10.79 -10.47 2.42
C GLU A 160 -11.67 -9.34 1.90
N ARG A 161 -11.96 -8.34 2.74
CA ARG A 161 -12.77 -7.20 2.36
C ARG A 161 -12.11 -6.33 1.29
N GLU A 162 -10.79 -6.17 1.36
CA GLU A 162 -10.02 -5.46 0.31
C GLU A 162 -10.14 -6.17 -1.04
N ARG A 163 -10.07 -7.52 -1.06
CA ARG A 163 -10.26 -8.30 -2.29
C ARG A 163 -11.67 -8.13 -2.87
N GLU A 164 -12.70 -8.22 -2.04
CA GLU A 164 -14.08 -8.02 -2.46
C GLU A 164 -14.27 -6.64 -3.10
N LEU A 165 -13.87 -5.58 -2.41
CA LEU A 165 -13.97 -4.22 -2.92
C LEU A 165 -13.12 -4.00 -4.18
N ARG A 166 -11.99 -4.66 -4.29
CA ARG A 166 -11.19 -4.62 -5.52
C ARG A 166 -11.93 -5.23 -6.70
N GLU A 167 -12.63 -6.35 -6.50
CA GLU A 167 -13.47 -6.98 -7.53
C GLU A 167 -14.63 -6.09 -7.94
N GLU A 168 -15.29 -5.44 -6.98
CA GLU A 168 -16.33 -4.44 -7.22
C GLU A 168 -15.79 -3.25 -8.02
N ALA A 169 -14.62 -2.72 -7.63
CA ALA A 169 -13.98 -1.60 -8.31
C ALA A 169 -13.53 -1.96 -9.74
N ILE A 170 -13.05 -3.20 -9.99
CA ILE A 170 -12.74 -3.68 -11.33
C ILE A 170 -14.01 -3.75 -12.17
N THR A 171 -15.10 -4.26 -11.61
CA THR A 171 -16.38 -4.36 -12.31
C THR A 171 -16.90 -2.97 -12.70
N ALA A 172 -16.81 -1.99 -11.81
CA ALA A 172 -17.16 -0.60 -12.08
C ALA A 172 -16.25 0.02 -13.15
N ALA A 173 -14.93 -0.23 -13.10
CA ALA A 173 -13.98 0.25 -14.09
C ALA A 173 -14.25 -0.32 -15.48
N MET A 174 -14.60 -1.60 -15.58
CA MET A 174 -14.96 -2.23 -16.85
C MET A 174 -16.25 -1.65 -17.43
N ALA A 175 -17.27 -1.41 -16.60
CA ALA A 175 -18.50 -0.77 -17.06
C ALA A 175 -18.24 0.65 -17.62
N ASN A 176 -17.40 1.43 -16.94
CA ASN A 176 -17.00 2.75 -17.42
C ASN A 176 -16.19 2.67 -18.73
N ALA A 177 -15.33 1.64 -18.87
CA ALA A 177 -14.58 1.41 -20.11
C ALA A 177 -15.49 1.05 -21.29
N ASP A 178 -16.53 0.23 -21.05
CA ASP A 178 -17.53 -0.13 -22.07
C ASP A 178 -18.31 1.10 -22.53
N ASP A 179 -18.73 1.96 -21.61
CA ASP A 179 -19.43 3.21 -21.90
C ASP A 179 -18.55 4.16 -22.73
N ASP A 180 -17.29 4.36 -22.35
CA ASP A 180 -16.34 5.21 -23.06
C ASP A 180 -16.03 4.64 -24.45
N ALA A 181 -15.86 3.32 -24.58
CA ALA A 181 -15.65 2.66 -25.88
C ALA A 181 -16.83 2.85 -26.80
N ALA A 182 -18.06 2.76 -26.30
CA ALA A 182 -19.27 3.00 -27.08
C ALA A 182 -19.35 4.47 -27.59
N VAL A 183 -18.97 5.44 -26.77
CA VAL A 183 -18.91 6.85 -27.17
C VAL A 183 -17.88 7.07 -28.26
N LEU A 184 -16.67 6.50 -28.11
CA LEU A 184 -15.59 6.61 -29.10
C LEU A 184 -15.94 5.93 -30.42
N ALA A 185 -16.56 4.75 -30.38
CA ALA A 185 -17.03 4.02 -31.55
C ALA A 185 -18.06 4.85 -32.35
N ASN A 186 -19.08 5.35 -31.68
CA ASN A 186 -20.13 6.17 -32.31
C ASN A 186 -19.57 7.45 -32.93
N ALA A 187 -18.58 8.09 -32.29
CA ALA A 187 -17.95 9.31 -32.82
C ALA A 187 -17.03 9.05 -34.02
N SER A 188 -16.66 7.79 -34.28
CA SER A 188 -15.72 7.38 -35.34
C SER A 188 -16.36 6.54 -36.44
N ASP A 189 -17.69 6.41 -36.46
CA ASP A 189 -18.44 5.55 -37.38
C ASP A 189 -17.95 4.09 -37.32
N LEU A 190 -17.70 3.62 -36.08
CA LEU A 190 -17.30 2.25 -35.75
C LEU A 190 -18.35 1.57 -34.86
N GLU A 191 -18.30 0.23 -34.84
CA GLU A 191 -19.09 -0.62 -33.95
C GLU A 191 -18.10 -1.47 -33.11
N VAL A 192 -18.28 -1.51 -31.79
CA VAL A 192 -17.51 -2.37 -30.88
C VAL A 192 -18.01 -3.80 -31.02
N VAL A 193 -17.08 -4.74 -31.29
CA VAL A 193 -17.37 -6.17 -31.43
C VAL A 193 -17.19 -6.87 -30.09
N GLY A 194 -16.14 -6.51 -29.34
CA GLY A 194 -15.85 -7.10 -28.02
C GLY A 194 -14.50 -6.67 -27.47
N VAL A 195 -14.17 -7.18 -26.29
CA VAL A 195 -12.87 -6.95 -25.65
C VAL A 195 -11.84 -7.87 -26.30
N TYR A 196 -10.76 -7.28 -26.81
CA TYR A 196 -9.59 -7.98 -27.32
C TYR A 196 -8.56 -8.22 -26.23
N GLU A 197 -8.25 -7.21 -25.45
CA GLU A 197 -7.31 -7.26 -24.33
C GLU A 197 -7.81 -6.40 -23.19
N ALA A 198 -7.69 -6.90 -21.97
CA ALA A 198 -7.96 -6.14 -20.77
C ALA A 198 -6.85 -6.36 -19.75
N SER A 199 -6.37 -5.28 -19.17
CA SER A 199 -5.37 -5.32 -18.12
C SER A 199 -5.70 -4.30 -17.03
N THR A 200 -5.32 -4.62 -15.78
CA THR A 200 -5.36 -3.64 -14.71
C THR A 200 -4.02 -2.92 -14.66
N ALA A 201 -4.03 -1.59 -14.70
CA ALA A 201 -2.86 -0.82 -14.32
C ALA A 201 -2.55 -1.11 -12.85
N GLN A 202 -1.30 -1.36 -12.54
CA GLN A 202 -0.86 -1.60 -11.17
C GLN A 202 -0.90 -0.27 -10.40
N SER A 203 -2.10 0.16 -10.04
CA SER A 203 -2.30 1.25 -9.10
C SER A 203 -2.09 0.66 -7.71
N GLY A 204 -1.10 1.16 -6.99
CA GLY A 204 -0.96 0.81 -5.59
C GLY A 204 -2.29 1.13 -4.89
N THR A 205 -2.90 0.13 -4.28
CA THR A 205 -4.04 0.32 -3.39
C THR A 205 -3.58 1.19 -2.23
N SER A 206 -3.87 2.48 -2.30
CA SER A 206 -3.77 3.34 -1.13
C SER A 206 -5.19 3.50 -0.60
N PRO A 207 -5.52 2.86 0.51
CA PRO A 207 -6.78 3.15 1.17
C PRO A 207 -6.74 4.61 1.62
N PHE A 208 -7.56 5.45 1.02
CA PHE A 208 -7.78 6.81 1.49
C PHE A 208 -8.85 6.76 2.57
N VAL A 209 -8.42 6.94 3.82
CA VAL A 209 -9.34 7.19 4.93
C VAL A 209 -9.71 8.66 4.89
N THR A 210 -10.97 8.96 4.67
CA THR A 210 -11.47 10.33 4.83
C THR A 210 -11.81 10.53 6.31
N GLU A 211 -10.84 11.02 7.09
CA GLU A 211 -11.07 11.39 8.48
C GLU A 211 -12.03 12.60 8.52
N ARG A 212 -13.20 12.39 9.08
CA ARG A 212 -14.10 13.49 9.50
C ARG A 212 -13.94 13.69 10.99
N TYR A 213 -13.18 14.69 11.39
CA TYR A 213 -13.21 15.17 12.77
C TYR A 213 -14.53 15.89 13.04
N MET A 214 -15.40 15.27 13.84
CA MET A 214 -16.49 15.99 14.49
C MET A 214 -16.08 16.22 15.94
N ALA A 215 -15.98 17.49 16.36
CA ALA A 215 -15.78 17.84 17.75
C ALA A 215 -17.00 17.34 18.56
N ALA A 216 -16.76 16.48 19.53
CA ALA A 216 -17.80 16.08 20.48
C ALA A 216 -18.09 17.26 21.41
N ASP A 217 -19.37 17.68 21.45
CA ASP A 217 -19.88 18.68 22.37
C ASP A 217 -20.01 18.06 23.76
N GLY A 218 -19.43 18.70 24.76
CA GLY A 218 -19.21 18.14 26.09
C GLY A 218 -20.50 17.84 26.86
N GLY A 219 -20.60 16.63 27.36
CA GLY A 219 -21.52 16.22 28.41
C GLY A 219 -20.81 15.31 29.41
N ASP A 220 -20.91 15.66 30.70
CA ASP A 220 -20.37 14.93 31.86
C ASP A 220 -20.91 13.49 31.93
N ALA A 221 -20.19 12.56 31.34
CA ALA A 221 -20.25 11.13 31.68
C ALA A 221 -18.79 10.66 31.72
N ALA A 222 -18.45 9.68 32.57
CA ALA A 222 -17.11 9.12 32.65
C ALA A 222 -16.56 8.95 31.21
N ALA A 223 -15.57 9.76 30.85
CA ALA A 223 -15.15 9.96 29.47
C ALA A 223 -14.47 8.67 28.96
N SER A 224 -15.26 7.81 28.34
CA SER A 224 -14.72 6.73 27.51
C SER A 224 -14.16 7.34 26.22
N THR A 225 -13.04 6.83 25.76
CA THR A 225 -12.44 7.28 24.50
C THR A 225 -13.38 6.94 23.33
N SER A 226 -13.88 7.97 22.63
CA SER A 226 -14.72 7.79 21.45
C SER A 226 -13.94 8.10 20.19
N VAL A 227 -13.88 7.15 19.27
CA VAL A 227 -13.19 7.29 17.98
C VAL A 227 -14.20 7.10 16.87
N GLN A 228 -14.23 8.02 15.90
CA GLN A 228 -15.12 7.92 14.75
C GLN A 228 -14.33 7.49 13.51
N THR A 229 -14.90 6.56 12.77
CA THR A 229 -14.30 6.05 11.52
C THR A 229 -14.90 6.76 10.31
N GLY A 230 -14.12 6.83 9.22
CA GLY A 230 -14.62 7.19 7.89
C GLY A 230 -14.58 5.96 6.98
N ASP A 231 -15.26 6.05 5.83
CA ASP A 231 -15.25 4.98 4.85
C ASP A 231 -13.87 4.84 4.16
N VAL A 232 -13.52 3.61 3.79
CA VAL A 232 -12.33 3.26 3.01
C VAL A 232 -12.73 3.05 1.56
N THR A 233 -12.01 3.69 0.63
CA THR A 233 -12.26 3.60 -0.82
C THR A 233 -11.12 2.86 -1.50
N VAL A 234 -11.45 1.82 -2.26
CA VAL A 234 -10.54 1.10 -3.15
C VAL A 234 -10.75 1.60 -4.57
N ARG A 235 -9.67 1.97 -5.26
CA ARG A 235 -9.68 2.43 -6.66
C ARG A 235 -8.86 1.50 -7.54
N VAL A 236 -9.39 1.24 -8.73
CA VAL A 236 -8.72 0.45 -9.76
C VAL A 236 -8.80 1.20 -11.08
N THR A 237 -7.75 1.10 -11.88
CA THR A 237 -7.72 1.57 -13.27
C THR A 237 -7.53 0.37 -14.17
N VAL A 238 -8.33 0.30 -15.23
CA VAL A 238 -8.23 -0.72 -16.28
C VAL A 238 -7.80 -0.08 -17.59
N ASN A 239 -7.00 -0.81 -18.36
CA ASN A 239 -6.72 -0.49 -19.75
C ASN A 239 -7.36 -1.59 -20.59
N VAL A 240 -8.23 -1.22 -21.49
CA VAL A 240 -9.00 -2.15 -22.31
C VAL A 240 -8.85 -1.80 -23.78
N VAL A 241 -8.53 -2.79 -24.58
CA VAL A 241 -8.51 -2.70 -26.04
C VAL A 241 -9.72 -3.45 -26.57
N TYR A 242 -10.56 -2.76 -27.30
CA TYR A 242 -11.72 -3.32 -27.96
C TYR A 242 -11.44 -3.53 -29.45
N GLU A 243 -11.90 -4.66 -29.96
CA GLU A 243 -12.02 -4.87 -31.40
C GLU A 243 -13.19 -4.05 -31.93
N ALA A 244 -12.97 -3.35 -33.06
CA ALA A 244 -13.99 -2.55 -33.70
C ALA A 244 -14.05 -2.81 -35.21
N VAL A 245 -15.24 -2.63 -35.78
CA VAL A 245 -15.50 -2.74 -37.22
C VAL A 245 -16.17 -1.48 -37.73
N SER A 246 -16.24 -1.29 -39.07
CA SER A 246 -17.03 -0.18 -39.63
C SER A 246 -18.52 -0.40 -39.37
N ALA A 247 -19.21 0.64 -38.90
CA ALA A 247 -20.66 0.62 -38.73
C ALA A 247 -21.39 0.48 -40.07
#